data_c0ec852ccbfcd0f21af789adff11b846
#
_entry.id   c0ec852ccbfcd0f21af789adff11b846
#
_cell.length_a   1.000
_cell.length_b   1.000
_cell.length_c   1.000
_cell.angle_alpha   90.00
_cell.angle_beta   90.00
_cell.angle_gamma   90.00
#
_symmetry.space_group_name_H-M   'P 1'
#
loop_
_entity.id
_entity.type
_entity.pdbx_description
1 polymer ?
#
loop_
_entity_poly.entity_id
_entity_poly.type
_entity_poly.pdbx_seq_one_letter_code
_entity_poly.pdbx_strand_id
1 'polypeptide(L)'
;MDLFDLIESAPDMISADAFVIANSKIKQYENIVCSISGGADSDVMLDICTKLDPERKIKYVWFNTGLEYQATKDHLRFLEDKYQIHIEEIKAEKPIPTTCRTIGLPFLSKQISKWIELLQRRGFQWEDAPIDVLLEKYCDTVPEEIALKNPTQYYACNGKYYRGCVIPLRWWCNDF
;
A
#
# COMPACT_ATOMS: atom_id res chain seq x y z
N MET A 1 -28.54 7.38 -14.25
CA MET A 1 -28.03 8.71 -13.86
C MET A 1 -26.87 9.01 -14.79
N ASP A 2 -26.88 10.10 -15.48
CA ASP A 2 -25.79 10.42 -16.39
C ASP A 2 -24.64 11.11 -15.62
N LEU A 3 -23.52 11.37 -16.33
CA LEU A 3 -22.35 12.01 -15.70
C LEU A 3 -22.65 13.43 -15.20
N PHE A 4 -23.51 14.18 -15.91
CA PHE A 4 -23.88 15.54 -15.52
C PHE A 4 -24.67 15.54 -14.22
N ASP A 5 -25.64 14.63 -14.07
CA ASP A 5 -26.42 14.47 -12.83
C ASP A 5 -25.48 14.16 -11.65
N LEU A 6 -24.45 13.33 -11.85
CA LEU A 6 -23.47 12.98 -10.83
C LEU A 6 -22.60 14.18 -10.41
N ILE A 7 -22.17 14.98 -11.38
CA ILE A 7 -21.37 16.19 -11.14
C ILE A 7 -22.20 17.24 -10.40
N GLU A 8 -23.46 17.48 -10.81
CA GLU A 8 -24.33 18.46 -10.15
C GLU A 8 -24.73 18.05 -8.75
N SER A 9 -24.85 16.74 -8.49
CA SER A 9 -25.18 16.21 -7.16
C SER A 9 -23.93 16.02 -6.25
N ALA A 10 -22.73 16.29 -6.76
CA ALA A 10 -21.51 16.12 -5.98
C ALA A 10 -21.44 17.13 -4.81
N PRO A 11 -21.04 16.72 -3.61
CA PRO A 11 -21.00 17.58 -2.43
C PRO A 11 -19.96 18.69 -2.52
N ASP A 12 -18.92 18.51 -3.33
CA ASP A 12 -17.82 19.46 -3.53
C ASP A 12 -17.12 19.26 -4.90
N MET A 13 -16.22 20.19 -5.22
CA MET A 13 -15.43 20.15 -6.47
C MET A 13 -14.52 18.93 -6.56
N ILE A 14 -13.98 18.43 -5.45
CA ILE A 14 -13.09 17.27 -5.44
C ILE A 14 -13.86 16.02 -5.85
N SER A 15 -15.06 15.87 -5.31
CA SER A 15 -15.96 14.77 -5.67
C SER A 15 -16.41 14.85 -7.15
N ALA A 16 -16.71 16.05 -7.64
CA ALA A 16 -17.04 16.27 -9.04
C ALA A 16 -15.88 15.88 -9.96
N ASP A 17 -14.66 16.32 -9.66
CA ASP A 17 -13.45 15.97 -10.41
C ASP A 17 -13.20 14.45 -10.39
N ALA A 18 -13.44 13.78 -9.27
CA ALA A 18 -13.31 12.33 -9.15
C ALA A 18 -14.25 11.60 -10.13
N PHE A 19 -15.50 12.04 -10.27
CA PHE A 19 -16.42 11.48 -11.27
C PHE A 19 -15.92 11.70 -12.70
N VAL A 20 -15.42 12.89 -13.03
CA VAL A 20 -14.88 13.21 -14.37
C VAL A 20 -13.68 12.33 -14.70
N ILE A 21 -12.72 12.21 -13.76
CA ILE A 21 -11.51 11.41 -13.96
C ILE A 21 -11.87 9.92 -14.10
N ALA A 22 -12.70 9.39 -13.20
CA ALA A 22 -13.11 8.00 -13.23
C ALA A 22 -13.86 7.66 -14.54
N ASN A 23 -14.80 8.48 -14.96
CA ASN A 23 -15.52 8.29 -16.22
C ASN A 23 -14.60 8.30 -17.45
N SER A 24 -13.61 9.21 -17.46
CA SER A 24 -12.60 9.25 -18.52
C SER A 24 -11.79 7.95 -18.58
N LYS A 25 -11.39 7.40 -17.42
CA LYS A 25 -10.62 6.15 -17.36
C LYS A 25 -11.48 4.94 -17.73
N ILE A 26 -12.71 4.86 -17.27
CA ILE A 26 -13.64 3.78 -17.63
C ILE A 26 -13.90 3.73 -19.14
N LYS A 27 -13.96 4.88 -19.79
CA LYS A 27 -14.11 4.95 -21.26
C LYS A 27 -12.83 4.64 -22.03
N GLN A 28 -11.67 4.89 -21.42
CA GLN A 28 -10.37 4.70 -22.06
C GLN A 28 -9.95 3.23 -22.13
N TYR A 29 -10.34 2.40 -21.14
CA TYR A 29 -9.86 1.03 -21.00
C TYR A 29 -11.00 0.03 -21.13
N GLU A 30 -10.73 -1.10 -21.80
CA GLU A 30 -11.68 -2.21 -21.94
C GLU A 30 -11.68 -3.16 -20.74
N ASN A 31 -10.49 -3.38 -20.15
CA ASN A 31 -10.31 -4.27 -19.01
C ASN A 31 -9.97 -3.44 -17.77
N ILE A 32 -10.91 -3.35 -16.85
CA ILE A 32 -10.80 -2.54 -15.66
C ILE A 32 -10.98 -3.42 -14.44
N VAL A 33 -10.07 -3.29 -13.49
CA VAL A 33 -10.13 -3.96 -12.18
C VAL A 33 -10.16 -2.89 -11.10
N CYS A 34 -11.15 -2.96 -10.22
CA CYS A 34 -11.25 -2.15 -9.02
C CYS A 34 -10.92 -3.01 -7.81
N SER A 35 -9.81 -2.72 -7.13
CA SER A 35 -9.40 -3.44 -5.92
C SER A 35 -10.06 -2.82 -4.69
N ILE A 36 -10.77 -3.64 -3.93
CA ILE A 36 -11.52 -3.24 -2.73
C ILE A 36 -10.83 -3.77 -1.49
N SER A 37 -10.51 -2.90 -0.55
CA SER A 37 -9.89 -3.27 0.72
C SER A 37 -10.88 -3.38 1.89
N GLY A 38 -12.11 -2.88 1.71
CA GLY A 38 -13.11 -2.75 2.79
C GLY A 38 -12.84 -1.58 3.74
N GLY A 39 -11.98 -0.63 3.34
CA GLY A 39 -11.77 0.62 4.04
C GLY A 39 -12.55 1.77 3.38
N ALA A 40 -12.73 2.88 4.09
CA ALA A 40 -13.57 4.01 3.65
C ALA A 40 -13.20 4.54 2.25
N ASP A 41 -11.90 4.66 1.94
CA ASP A 41 -11.46 5.16 0.65
C ASP A 41 -11.83 4.22 -0.50
N SER A 42 -11.73 2.90 -0.28
CA SER A 42 -12.13 1.91 -1.28
C SER A 42 -13.65 1.85 -1.47
N ASP A 43 -14.42 2.14 -0.43
CA ASP A 43 -15.88 2.20 -0.50
C ASP A 43 -16.34 3.40 -1.33
N VAL A 44 -15.70 4.55 -1.16
CA VAL A 44 -15.95 5.73 -2.01
C VAL A 44 -15.61 5.43 -3.47
N MET A 45 -14.46 4.79 -3.73
CA MET A 45 -14.08 4.41 -5.09
C MET A 45 -15.09 3.42 -5.69
N LEU A 46 -15.56 2.46 -4.90
CA LEU A 46 -16.58 1.51 -5.31
C LEU A 46 -17.88 2.22 -5.70
N ASP A 47 -18.36 3.16 -4.87
CA ASP A 47 -19.57 3.96 -5.12
C ASP A 47 -19.45 4.74 -6.43
N ILE A 48 -18.32 5.41 -6.66
CA ILE A 48 -18.05 6.13 -7.90
C ILE A 48 -18.06 5.18 -9.10
N CYS A 49 -17.33 4.08 -9.01
CA CYS A 49 -17.23 3.11 -10.11
C CYS A 49 -18.58 2.49 -10.47
N THR A 50 -19.37 2.09 -9.48
CA THR A 50 -20.68 1.47 -9.73
C THR A 50 -21.68 2.43 -10.35
N LYS A 51 -21.62 3.72 -10.03
CA LYS A 51 -22.47 4.75 -10.62
C LYS A 51 -22.10 5.06 -12.08
N LEU A 52 -20.81 4.92 -12.42
CA LEU A 52 -20.29 5.24 -13.75
C LEU A 52 -20.24 4.04 -14.70
N ASP A 53 -20.45 2.83 -14.21
CA ASP A 53 -20.38 1.58 -14.98
C ASP A 53 -21.73 0.85 -15.08
N PRO A 54 -22.70 1.41 -15.79
CA PRO A 54 -24.00 0.75 -15.99
C PRO A 54 -23.90 -0.56 -16.79
N GLU A 55 -22.86 -0.71 -17.60
CA GLU A 55 -22.62 -1.90 -18.42
C GLU A 55 -21.88 -3.01 -17.67
N ARG A 56 -21.49 -2.77 -16.42
CA ARG A 56 -20.79 -3.72 -15.55
C ARG A 56 -19.51 -4.30 -16.15
N LYS A 57 -18.69 -3.44 -16.74
CA LYS A 57 -17.38 -3.80 -17.31
C LYS A 57 -16.29 -3.96 -16.25
N ILE A 58 -16.47 -3.27 -15.11
CA ILE A 58 -15.47 -3.26 -14.05
C ILE A 58 -15.56 -4.57 -13.25
N LYS A 59 -14.41 -5.23 -13.10
CA LYS A 59 -14.26 -6.37 -12.19
C LYS A 59 -13.83 -5.86 -10.82
N TYR A 60 -14.61 -6.20 -9.80
CA TYR A 60 -14.29 -5.87 -8.41
C TYR A 60 -13.56 -7.04 -7.78
N VAL A 61 -12.41 -6.80 -7.17
CA VAL A 61 -11.58 -7.84 -6.56
C VAL A 61 -11.17 -7.47 -5.15
N TRP A 62 -11.08 -8.46 -4.30
CA TRP A 62 -10.56 -8.35 -2.95
C TRP A 62 -9.40 -9.33 -2.74
N PHE A 63 -8.25 -8.84 -2.36
CA PHE A 63 -7.07 -9.65 -2.09
C PHE A 63 -7.07 -10.09 -0.63
N ASN A 64 -7.39 -11.37 -0.39
CA ASN A 64 -7.37 -11.95 0.93
C ASN A 64 -5.95 -12.43 1.29
N THR A 65 -5.29 -11.72 2.21
CA THR A 65 -3.94 -12.03 2.70
C THR A 65 -3.93 -13.07 3.81
N GLY A 66 -5.10 -13.44 4.33
CA GLY A 66 -5.29 -14.40 5.42
C GLY A 66 -5.28 -13.78 6.82
N LEU A 67 -5.23 -12.45 6.94
CA LEU A 67 -5.24 -11.74 8.22
C LEU A 67 -6.45 -10.82 8.40
N GLU A 68 -7.36 -10.80 7.46
CA GLU A 68 -8.51 -9.90 7.47
C GLU A 68 -9.48 -10.25 8.58
N TYR A 69 -9.96 -9.21 9.26
CA TYR A 69 -11.00 -9.34 10.29
C TYR A 69 -12.31 -9.85 9.71
N GLN A 70 -13.08 -10.57 10.53
CA GLN A 70 -14.41 -11.02 10.12
C GLN A 70 -15.31 -9.83 9.76
N ALA A 71 -15.22 -8.71 10.49
CA ALA A 71 -15.95 -7.49 10.19
C ALA A 71 -15.68 -6.96 8.78
N THR A 72 -14.42 -7.04 8.28
CA THR A 72 -14.09 -6.66 6.91
C THR A 72 -14.80 -7.56 5.90
N LYS A 73 -14.82 -8.87 6.14
CA LYS A 73 -15.51 -9.83 5.26
C LYS A 73 -17.02 -9.61 5.22
N ASP A 74 -17.59 -9.32 6.36
CA ASP A 74 -19.02 -9.04 6.47
C ASP A 74 -19.38 -7.69 5.81
N HIS A 75 -18.49 -6.70 5.92
CA HIS A 75 -18.62 -5.43 5.21
C HIS A 75 -18.57 -5.60 3.69
N LEU A 76 -17.65 -6.42 3.17
CA LEU A 76 -17.59 -6.71 1.73
C LEU A 76 -18.87 -7.34 1.21
N ARG A 77 -19.46 -8.28 1.96
CA ARG A 77 -20.77 -8.88 1.61
C ARG A 77 -21.89 -7.82 1.61
N PHE A 78 -21.88 -6.94 2.61
CA PHE A 78 -22.81 -5.81 2.64
C PHE A 78 -22.68 -4.92 1.40
N LEU A 79 -21.46 -4.66 0.94
CA LEU A 79 -21.21 -3.89 -0.29
C LEU A 79 -21.69 -4.62 -1.53
N GLU A 80 -21.47 -5.94 -1.64
CA GLU A 80 -22.02 -6.77 -2.73
C GLU A 80 -23.56 -6.65 -2.80
N ASP A 81 -24.22 -6.81 -1.66
CA ASP A 81 -25.67 -6.71 -1.57
C ASP A 81 -26.18 -5.29 -1.88
N LYS A 82 -25.51 -4.26 -1.34
CA LYS A 82 -25.88 -2.86 -1.54
C LYS A 82 -25.80 -2.41 -3.00
N TYR A 83 -24.72 -2.78 -3.69
CA TYR A 83 -24.47 -2.34 -5.05
C TYR A 83 -24.86 -3.38 -6.10
N GLN A 84 -25.36 -4.54 -5.68
CA GLN A 84 -25.74 -5.65 -6.56
C GLN A 84 -24.59 -6.04 -7.53
N ILE A 85 -23.37 -6.14 -6.99
CA ILE A 85 -22.15 -6.52 -7.69
C ILE A 85 -21.60 -7.80 -7.07
N HIS A 86 -20.62 -8.39 -7.74
CA HIS A 86 -19.80 -9.46 -7.20
C HIS A 86 -18.36 -9.00 -6.99
N ILE A 87 -17.83 -9.23 -5.78
CA ILE A 87 -16.44 -8.95 -5.43
C ILE A 87 -15.68 -10.28 -5.40
N GLU A 88 -14.84 -10.50 -6.39
CA GLU A 88 -14.05 -11.72 -6.51
C GLU A 88 -12.98 -11.77 -5.41
N GLU A 89 -13.01 -12.84 -4.59
CA GLU A 89 -11.97 -13.08 -3.59
C GLU A 89 -10.75 -13.74 -4.23
N ILE A 90 -9.63 -13.02 -4.24
CA ILE A 90 -8.34 -13.56 -4.68
C ILE A 90 -7.50 -13.89 -3.44
N LYS A 91 -7.31 -15.17 -3.17
CA LYS A 91 -6.50 -15.64 -2.04
C LYS A 91 -5.02 -15.56 -2.38
N ALA A 92 -4.22 -15.10 -1.41
CA ALA A 92 -2.77 -15.12 -1.54
C ALA A 92 -2.27 -16.57 -1.65
N GLU A 93 -1.38 -16.84 -2.59
CA GLU A 93 -0.72 -18.16 -2.72
C GLU A 93 0.01 -18.56 -1.44
N LYS A 94 0.64 -17.58 -0.78
CA LYS A 94 1.28 -17.72 0.52
C LYS A 94 0.65 -16.73 1.50
N PRO A 95 -0.41 -17.12 2.22
CA PRO A 95 -1.04 -16.27 3.22
C PRO A 95 -0.04 -15.80 4.28
N ILE A 96 -0.22 -14.57 4.77
CA ILE A 96 0.68 -13.98 5.77
C ILE A 96 0.90 -14.89 6.99
N PRO A 97 -0.12 -15.52 7.59
CA PRO A 97 0.11 -16.43 8.72
C PRO A 97 1.03 -17.61 8.38
N THR A 98 0.93 -18.14 7.17
CA THR A 98 1.81 -19.23 6.70
C THR A 98 3.23 -18.72 6.50
N THR A 99 3.38 -17.56 5.88
CA THR A 99 4.69 -16.91 5.66
C THR A 99 5.36 -16.60 7.01
N CYS A 100 4.61 -16.07 7.97
CA CYS A 100 5.15 -15.80 9.32
C CYS A 100 5.61 -17.06 10.06
N ARG A 101 4.94 -18.20 9.85
CA ARG A 101 5.37 -19.49 10.46
C ARG A 101 6.62 -20.05 9.81
N THR A 102 6.83 -19.84 8.53
CA THR A 102 7.93 -20.44 7.77
C THR A 102 9.18 -19.56 7.71
N ILE A 103 9.01 -18.24 7.67
CA ILE A 103 10.10 -17.26 7.50
C ILE A 103 10.32 -16.45 8.78
N GLY A 104 9.32 -16.37 9.66
CA GLY A 104 9.33 -15.54 10.86
C GLY A 104 8.48 -14.28 10.71
N LEU A 105 8.28 -13.59 11.84
CA LEU A 105 7.50 -12.35 11.88
C LEU A 105 8.33 -11.18 11.34
N PRO A 106 7.74 -10.31 10.51
CA PRO A 106 8.41 -9.10 10.07
C PRO A 106 8.50 -8.13 11.26
N PHE A 107 9.68 -8.00 11.84
CA PHE A 107 9.93 -7.10 12.96
C PHE A 107 10.58 -5.78 12.56
N LEU A 108 10.96 -5.66 11.29
CA LEU A 108 11.53 -4.44 10.75
C LEU A 108 10.45 -3.45 10.32
N SER A 109 10.68 -2.17 10.58
CA SER A 109 9.83 -1.15 10.00
C SER A 109 9.89 -1.18 8.46
N LYS A 110 8.82 -0.74 7.80
CA LYS A 110 8.76 -0.65 6.33
C LYS A 110 9.95 0.12 5.75
N GLN A 111 10.42 1.14 6.45
CA GLN A 111 11.55 1.95 6.01
C GLN A 111 12.88 1.20 6.08
N ILE A 112 13.14 0.50 7.17
CA ILE A 112 14.35 -0.32 7.32
C ILE A 112 14.37 -1.44 6.28
N SER A 113 13.24 -2.11 6.08
CA SER A 113 13.12 -3.15 5.03
C SER A 113 13.44 -2.60 3.65
N LYS A 114 12.97 -1.37 3.35
CA LYS A 114 13.29 -0.71 2.07
C LYS A 114 14.76 -0.37 1.93
N TRP A 115 15.44 0.03 2.99
CA TRP A 115 16.88 0.30 2.95
C TRP A 115 17.70 -0.95 2.75
N ILE A 116 17.33 -2.05 3.41
CA ILE A 116 17.96 -3.35 3.20
C ILE A 116 17.77 -3.80 1.74
N GLU A 117 16.58 -3.68 1.19
CA GLU A 117 16.31 -3.96 -0.22
C GLU A 117 17.20 -3.12 -1.15
N LEU A 118 17.35 -1.83 -0.84
CA LEU A 118 18.19 -0.93 -1.62
C LEU A 118 19.67 -1.34 -1.59
N LEU A 119 20.18 -1.68 -0.40
CA LEU A 119 21.54 -2.20 -0.23
C LEU A 119 21.74 -3.50 -1.01
N GLN A 120 20.80 -4.44 -0.92
CA GLN A 120 20.86 -5.71 -1.65
C GLN A 120 20.89 -5.50 -3.17
N ARG A 121 20.11 -4.57 -3.70
CA ARG A 121 20.12 -4.20 -5.12
C ARG A 121 21.46 -3.59 -5.58
N ARG A 122 22.23 -3.00 -4.66
CA ARG A 122 23.54 -2.40 -4.91
C ARG A 122 24.71 -3.35 -4.65
N GLY A 123 24.44 -4.64 -4.49
CA GLY A 123 25.46 -5.67 -4.32
C GLY A 123 26.10 -5.69 -2.94
N PHE A 124 25.36 -5.23 -1.92
CA PHE A 124 25.79 -5.28 -0.53
C PHE A 124 26.19 -6.71 -0.11
N GLN A 125 27.40 -6.83 0.39
CA GLN A 125 27.89 -8.01 1.09
C GLN A 125 27.71 -7.77 2.59
N TRP A 126 27.01 -8.63 3.30
CA TRP A 126 26.67 -8.44 4.71
C TRP A 126 27.90 -8.08 5.54
N GLU A 127 27.95 -6.82 5.98
CA GLU A 127 29.05 -6.22 6.74
C GLU A 127 28.54 -5.80 8.12
N ASP A 128 29.37 -5.97 9.14
CA ASP A 128 29.05 -5.51 10.51
C ASP A 128 29.37 -4.02 10.64
N ALA A 129 28.51 -3.18 10.05
CA ALA A 129 28.60 -1.73 10.10
C ALA A 129 27.22 -1.09 10.35
N PRO A 130 27.18 0.14 10.92
CA PRO A 130 25.93 0.89 11.04
C PRO A 130 25.27 1.14 9.68
N ILE A 131 23.94 1.16 9.67
CA ILE A 131 23.14 1.26 8.43
C ILE A 131 23.39 2.56 7.65
N ASP A 132 23.67 3.66 8.34
CA ASP A 132 24.03 4.95 7.74
C ASP A 132 25.35 4.86 6.97
N VAL A 133 26.36 4.21 7.55
CA VAL A 133 27.67 3.96 6.89
C VAL A 133 27.50 3.09 5.66
N LEU A 134 26.67 2.04 5.76
CA LEU A 134 26.39 1.16 4.63
C LEU A 134 25.64 1.87 3.52
N LEU A 135 24.66 2.71 3.87
CA LEU A 135 23.94 3.52 2.88
C LEU A 135 24.85 4.53 2.20
N GLU A 136 25.76 5.18 2.93
CA GLU A 136 26.76 6.05 2.31
C GLU A 136 27.69 5.30 1.36
N LYS A 137 28.16 4.11 1.76
CA LYS A 137 29.07 3.29 0.96
C LYS A 137 28.45 2.76 -0.32
N TYR A 138 27.20 2.31 -0.26
CA TYR A 138 26.53 1.62 -1.38
C TYR A 138 25.51 2.49 -2.13
N CYS A 139 25.07 3.60 -1.53
CA CYS A 139 23.95 4.41 -2.03
C CYS A 139 24.28 5.91 -1.94
N ASP A 140 25.04 6.43 -2.89
CA ASP A 140 25.65 7.76 -2.91
C ASP A 140 24.72 8.96 -2.64
N THR A 141 23.39 8.81 -2.74
CA THR A 141 22.45 9.95 -2.68
C THR A 141 21.28 9.79 -1.73
N VAL A 142 21.16 8.66 -1.04
CA VAL A 142 19.91 8.34 -0.31
C VAL A 142 19.82 8.93 1.09
N PRO A 143 20.87 9.09 1.90
CA PRO A 143 20.73 9.54 3.28
C PRO A 143 20.16 10.95 3.43
N GLU A 144 20.64 11.89 2.65
CA GLU A 144 20.30 13.31 2.78
C GLU A 144 18.92 13.64 2.22
N GLU A 145 18.57 13.12 1.06
CA GLU A 145 17.24 13.32 0.47
C GLU A 145 16.11 12.66 1.25
N ILE A 146 16.34 11.49 1.85
CA ILE A 146 15.36 10.81 2.69
C ILE A 146 15.24 11.53 4.04
N ALA A 147 16.34 12.03 4.60
CA ALA A 147 16.33 12.79 5.84
C ALA A 147 15.54 14.08 5.72
N LEU A 148 15.73 14.83 4.64
CA LEU A 148 15.05 16.09 4.37
C LEU A 148 13.56 15.92 4.05
N LYS A 149 13.15 14.81 3.44
CA LYS A 149 11.74 14.54 3.11
C LYS A 149 10.90 14.06 4.29
N ASN A 150 11.54 13.54 5.36
CA ASN A 150 10.83 13.00 6.52
C ASN A 150 11.50 13.40 7.84
N PRO A 151 11.52 14.68 8.21
CA PRO A 151 12.25 15.17 9.38
C PRO A 151 11.76 14.60 10.73
N THR A 152 10.52 14.14 10.78
CA THR A 152 9.93 13.55 12.00
C THR A 152 10.40 12.12 12.33
N GLN A 153 11.09 11.47 11.40
CA GLN A 153 11.59 10.10 11.58
C GLN A 153 13.06 10.03 12.03
N TYR A 154 13.69 11.18 12.25
CA TYR A 154 15.09 11.26 12.60
C TYR A 154 15.28 11.89 13.98
N TYR A 155 16.11 11.27 14.81
CA TYR A 155 16.53 11.82 16.09
C TYR A 155 17.83 12.59 15.90
N ALA A 156 17.83 13.86 16.23
CA ALA A 156 19.05 14.66 16.30
C ALA A 156 19.78 14.32 17.60
N CYS A 157 20.98 13.80 17.50
CA CYS A 157 21.89 13.61 18.63
C CYS A 157 23.28 14.08 18.23
N ASN A 158 23.84 15.02 18.99
CA ASN A 158 25.18 15.60 18.74
C ASN A 158 25.41 16.17 17.33
N GLY A 159 24.39 16.81 16.75
CA GLY A 159 24.49 17.41 15.42
C GLY A 159 24.48 16.41 14.25
N LYS A 160 24.33 15.12 14.54
CA LYS A 160 24.10 14.09 13.54
C LYS A 160 22.68 13.56 13.63
N TYR A 161 22.06 13.34 12.51
CA TYR A 161 20.74 12.74 12.46
C TYR A 161 20.89 11.22 12.60
N TYR A 162 20.56 10.70 13.78
CA TYR A 162 20.44 9.28 14.03
C TYR A 162 19.02 8.85 13.68
N ARG A 163 18.92 7.89 12.83
CA ARG A 163 17.65 7.31 12.44
C ARG A 163 17.23 6.30 13.51
N GLY A 164 16.03 6.40 14.00
CA GLY A 164 15.52 5.58 15.08
C GLY A 164 15.69 4.09 14.81
N CYS A 165 16.40 3.45 15.66
CA CYS A 165 16.94 2.09 15.64
C CYS A 165 18.24 1.93 14.85
N VAL A 166 19.35 2.22 15.52
CA VAL A 166 20.60 1.53 15.24
C VAL A 166 20.44 0.12 15.80
N ILE A 167 19.80 -0.77 15.05
CA ILE A 167 19.98 -2.20 15.28
C ILE A 167 21.28 -2.52 14.52
N PRO A 168 22.36 -2.89 15.23
CA PRO A 168 23.55 -3.38 14.55
C PRO A 168 23.14 -4.53 13.65
N LEU A 169 23.49 -4.50 12.37
CA LEU A 169 23.21 -5.61 11.43
C LEU A 169 23.73 -6.96 11.98
N ARG A 170 24.69 -6.93 12.91
CA ARG A 170 25.20 -8.07 13.65
C ARG A 170 24.12 -8.89 14.35
N TRP A 171 23.06 -8.25 14.88
CA TRP A 171 21.93 -8.96 15.50
C TRP A 171 21.09 -9.72 14.47
N TRP A 172 21.18 -9.32 13.25
CA TRP A 172 20.39 -9.90 12.15
C TRP A 172 21.08 -11.13 11.54
N CYS A 173 22.40 -11.20 11.63
CA CYS A 173 23.19 -12.30 11.04
C CYS A 173 23.35 -13.51 11.96
N ASN A 174 23.09 -13.37 13.27
CA ASN A 174 23.35 -14.43 14.25
C ASN A 174 22.10 -15.23 14.64
N ASP A 175 20.91 -14.84 14.24
CA ASP A 175 19.65 -15.51 14.62
C ASP A 175 18.91 -16.17 13.42
N PHE A 176 19.60 -16.36 12.28
CA PHE A 176 19.10 -17.13 11.15
C PHE A 176 20.13 -18.10 10.58
#